data_7eaad54bb842fb952cc56f77b6929a66
#
_entry.id   7eaad54bb842fb952cc56f77b6929a66
#
_cell.length_a   1.000
_cell.length_b   1.000
_cell.length_c   1.000
_cell.angle_alpha   90.00
_cell.angle_beta   90.00
_cell.angle_gamma   90.00
#
_symmetry.space_group_name_H-M   'P 1'
#
loop_
_entity.id
_entity.type
_entity.pdbx_description
1 polymer ?
#
loop_
_entity_poly.entity_id
_entity_poly.type
_entity_poly.pdbx_seq_one_letter_code
_entity_poly.pdbx_strand_id
1 'polypeptide(L)'
;MEIEVYDTYATSEKGTKIHFDVMLPIGGNEGNASSYAQDFINKIAESTDSVKLDSCEFCHTEEAKTNVSDKVEKDGYCIVPIENCPNPY
;
A
#
# COMPACT_ATOMS: atom_id res chain seq x y z
N MET A 1 1.08 2.65 -18.30
CA MET A 1 -0.11 2.11 -17.60
C MET A 1 -0.63 3.14 -16.62
N GLU A 2 -1.89 3.47 -16.73
CA GLU A 2 -2.53 4.33 -15.74
C GLU A 2 -3.00 3.50 -14.54
N ILE A 3 -2.80 4.02 -13.34
CA ILE A 3 -3.10 3.32 -12.09
C ILE A 3 -3.90 4.21 -11.15
N GLU A 4 -4.58 3.55 -10.21
CA GLU A 4 -5.26 4.20 -9.09
C GLU A 4 -4.34 4.16 -7.88
N VAL A 5 -4.22 5.29 -7.19
CA VAL A 5 -3.38 5.43 -6.01
C VAL A 5 -4.27 5.57 -4.77
N TYR A 6 -4.03 4.71 -3.78
CA TYR A 6 -4.76 4.72 -2.51
C TYR A 6 -3.83 5.11 -1.38
N ASP A 7 -4.10 6.26 -0.77
CA ASP A 7 -3.38 6.75 0.42
C ASP A 7 -3.69 5.84 1.59
N THR A 8 -2.65 5.33 2.24
CA THR A 8 -2.83 4.34 3.29
C THR A 8 -1.99 4.70 4.51
N TYR A 9 -2.65 4.68 5.66
CA TYR A 9 -2.03 4.98 6.95
C TYR A 9 -2.23 3.83 7.91
N ALA A 10 -1.18 3.55 8.69
CA ALA A 10 -1.21 2.54 9.74
C ALA A 10 -0.45 3.07 10.95
N THR A 11 -0.70 2.47 12.11
CA THR A 11 -0.03 2.86 13.35
C THR A 11 0.50 1.62 14.05
N SER A 12 1.77 1.65 14.45
CA SER A 12 2.36 0.57 15.23
C SER A 12 1.92 0.67 16.69
N GLU A 13 2.12 -0.41 17.44
CA GLU A 13 1.82 -0.45 18.87
C GLU A 13 2.56 0.63 19.65
N LYS A 14 3.75 1.02 19.19
CA LYS A 14 4.56 2.09 19.80
C LYS A 14 4.13 3.49 19.37
N GLY A 15 3.12 3.61 18.52
CA GLY A 15 2.60 4.89 18.07
C GLY A 15 3.28 5.45 16.82
N THR A 16 4.14 4.69 16.17
CA THR A 16 4.76 5.12 14.91
C THR A 16 3.73 5.16 13.79
N LYS A 17 3.62 6.30 13.12
CA LYS A 17 2.75 6.47 11.96
C LYS A 17 3.45 5.97 10.71
N ILE A 18 2.82 5.06 10.00
CA ILE A 18 3.32 4.46 8.77
C ILE A 18 2.46 4.95 7.62
N HIS A 19 3.08 5.45 6.57
CA HIS A 19 2.38 5.92 5.38
C HIS A 19 2.93 5.23 4.14
N PHE A 20 2.05 4.66 3.33
CA PHE A 20 2.41 4.06 2.05
C PHE A 20 1.24 4.18 1.07
N ASP A 21 1.54 4.03 -0.21
CA ASP A 21 0.52 4.00 -1.25
C ASP A 21 0.30 2.56 -1.70
N VAL A 22 -0.98 2.21 -1.90
CA VAL A 22 -1.35 0.99 -2.61
C VAL A 22 -1.76 1.40 -4.02
N MET A 23 -1.09 0.85 -5.02
CA MET A 23 -1.36 1.15 -6.42
C MET A 23 -2.02 -0.03 -7.11
N LEU A 24 -3.16 0.23 -7.74
CA LEU A 24 -3.97 -0.77 -8.43
C LEU A 24 -4.18 -0.39 -9.89
N PRO A 25 -4.42 -1.36 -10.77
CA PRO A 25 -4.87 -1.02 -12.13
C PRO A 25 -6.23 -0.32 -12.07
N ILE A 26 -6.53 0.47 -13.10
CA ILE A 26 -7.81 1.16 -13.22
C ILE A 26 -8.96 0.14 -13.12
N GLY A 27 -9.99 0.48 -12.38
CA GLY A 27 -11.12 -0.42 -12.11
C GLY A 27 -10.98 -1.21 -10.82
N GLY A 28 -9.93 -0.94 -10.03
CA GLY A 28 -9.80 -1.45 -8.67
C GLY A 28 -10.83 -0.80 -7.75
N ASN A 29 -10.81 -1.15 -6.49
CA ASN A 29 -11.71 -0.58 -5.50
C ASN A 29 -11.06 -0.53 -4.13
N GLU A 30 -11.65 0.25 -3.21
CA GLU A 30 -11.13 0.41 -1.85
C GLU A 30 -11.07 -0.92 -1.09
N GLY A 31 -11.99 -1.83 -1.35
CA GLY A 31 -11.98 -3.16 -0.72
C GLY A 31 -10.73 -3.95 -1.09
N ASN A 32 -10.36 -3.94 -2.37
CA ASN A 32 -9.14 -4.61 -2.83
C ASN A 32 -7.90 -3.91 -2.28
N ALA A 33 -7.87 -2.58 -2.33
CA ALA A 33 -6.75 -1.81 -1.80
C ALA A 33 -6.55 -2.08 -0.30
N SER A 34 -7.63 -2.07 0.47
CA SER A 34 -7.59 -2.36 1.91
C SER A 34 -7.10 -3.77 2.19
N SER A 35 -7.50 -4.74 1.38
CA SER A 35 -7.06 -6.12 1.52
C SER A 35 -5.54 -6.25 1.30
N TYR A 36 -5.01 -5.64 0.26
CA TYR A 36 -3.56 -5.64 0.00
C TYR A 36 -2.81 -4.89 1.10
N ALA A 37 -3.37 -3.76 1.57
CA ALA A 37 -2.77 -3.00 2.66
C ALA A 37 -2.70 -3.84 3.94
N GLN A 38 -3.78 -4.55 4.27
CA GLN A 38 -3.83 -5.41 5.45
C GLN A 38 -2.80 -6.53 5.37
N ASP A 39 -2.67 -7.17 4.20
CA ASP A 39 -1.66 -8.21 3.99
C ASP A 39 -0.25 -7.67 4.20
N PHE A 40 0.02 -6.46 3.71
CA PHE A 40 1.32 -5.83 3.86
C PHE A 40 1.63 -5.50 5.33
N ILE A 41 0.70 -4.90 6.06
CA ILE A 41 0.95 -4.58 7.47
C ILE A 41 1.05 -5.83 8.35
N ASN A 42 0.38 -6.92 7.98
CA ASN A 42 0.55 -8.20 8.67
C ASN A 42 1.99 -8.71 8.53
N LYS A 43 2.60 -8.53 7.37
CA LYS A 43 4.01 -8.89 7.15
C LYS A 43 4.95 -8.02 7.97
N ILE A 44 4.67 -6.73 8.07
CA ILE A 44 5.46 -5.82 8.92
C ILE A 44 5.36 -6.27 10.37
N ALA A 45 4.16 -6.60 10.83
CA ALA A 45 3.91 -7.00 12.21
C ALA A 45 4.61 -8.31 12.60
N GLU A 46 4.88 -9.20 11.63
CA GLU A 46 5.62 -10.45 11.89
C GLU A 46 7.05 -10.20 12.39
N SER A 47 7.67 -9.10 11.99
CA SER A 47 9.06 -8.79 12.32
C SER A 47 9.20 -7.69 13.36
N THR A 48 8.11 -7.07 13.79
CA THR A 48 8.14 -5.93 14.72
C THR A 48 6.97 -6.02 15.71
N ASP A 49 6.37 -4.87 16.03
CA ASP A 49 5.19 -4.77 16.91
C ASP A 49 3.92 -4.97 16.09
N SER A 50 2.79 -5.10 16.79
CA SER A 50 1.48 -5.06 16.14
C SER A 50 1.31 -3.76 15.36
N VAL A 51 0.69 -3.84 14.20
CA VAL A 51 0.40 -2.69 13.34
C VAL A 51 -1.09 -2.70 13.01
N LYS A 52 -1.73 -1.55 13.16
CA LYS A 52 -3.15 -1.39 12.87
C LYS A 52 -3.34 -0.55 11.63
N LEU A 53 -4.16 -1.01 10.69
CA LEU A 53 -4.57 -0.23 9.53
C LEU A 53 -5.56 0.85 9.99
N ASP A 54 -5.23 2.12 9.77
CA ASP A 54 -6.09 3.25 10.14
C ASP A 54 -7.01 3.66 9.00
N SER A 55 -6.47 3.78 7.79
CA SER A 55 -7.24 4.19 6.62
C SER A 55 -6.56 3.75 5.34
N CYS A 56 -7.38 3.56 4.29
CA CYS A 56 -6.93 3.27 2.96
C CYS A 56 -7.95 3.89 2.00
N GLU A 57 -7.63 5.03 1.43
CA GLU A 57 -8.59 5.82 0.65
C GLU A 57 -8.06 6.15 -0.73
N PHE A 58 -8.95 6.13 -1.72
CA PHE A 58 -8.62 6.56 -3.07
C PHE A 58 -8.14 8.01 -3.05
N CYS A 59 -6.98 8.27 -3.65
CA CYS A 59 -6.39 9.60 -3.72
C CYS A 59 -6.52 10.19 -5.12
N HIS A 60 -5.94 9.53 -6.11
CA HIS A 60 -5.93 10.01 -7.49
C HIS A 60 -5.51 8.90 -8.44
N THR A 61 -5.57 9.17 -9.75
CA THR A 61 -4.96 8.31 -10.76
C THR A 61 -3.67 8.97 -11.26
N GLU A 62 -2.74 8.15 -11.71
CA GLU A 62 -1.50 8.65 -12.30
C GLU A 62 -0.93 7.65 -13.29
N GLU A 63 0.01 8.10 -14.12
CA GLU A 63 0.75 7.22 -15.00
C GLU A 63 1.85 6.52 -14.21
N ALA A 64 1.85 5.19 -14.21
CA ALA A 64 2.81 4.41 -13.45
C ALA A 64 4.21 4.47 -14.07
N LYS A 65 5.22 4.59 -13.22
CA LYS A 65 6.61 4.38 -13.64
C LYS A 65 6.82 2.92 -13.98
N THR A 66 7.84 2.60 -14.76
CA THR A 66 8.08 1.24 -15.26
C THR A 66 8.15 0.21 -14.13
N ASN A 67 8.87 0.51 -13.06
CA ASN A 67 9.00 -0.42 -11.93
C ASN A 67 7.66 -0.68 -11.23
N VAL A 68 6.79 0.33 -11.15
CA VAL A 68 5.45 0.19 -10.57
C VAL A 68 4.56 -0.63 -11.50
N SER A 69 4.52 -0.29 -12.79
CA SER A 69 3.68 -1.02 -13.74
C SER A 69 4.07 -2.49 -13.85
N ASP A 70 5.37 -2.80 -13.79
CA ASP A 70 5.84 -4.19 -13.81
C ASP A 70 5.29 -4.98 -12.61
N LYS A 71 5.29 -4.37 -11.42
CA LYS A 71 4.76 -5.03 -10.22
C LYS A 71 3.25 -5.17 -10.27
N VAL A 72 2.54 -4.16 -10.75
CA VAL A 72 1.08 -4.21 -10.90
C VAL A 72 0.70 -5.31 -11.89
N GLU A 73 1.43 -5.44 -13.00
CA GLU A 73 1.16 -6.50 -13.98
C GLU A 73 1.45 -7.89 -13.43
N LYS A 74 2.51 -8.02 -12.63
CA LYS A 74 2.94 -9.30 -12.07
C LYS A 74 2.08 -9.74 -10.88
N ASP A 75 1.85 -8.83 -9.94
CA ASP A 75 1.24 -9.14 -8.65
C ASP A 75 -0.19 -8.66 -8.50
N GLY A 76 -0.67 -7.82 -9.40
CA GLY A 76 -1.98 -7.19 -9.33
C GLY A 76 -2.01 -5.89 -8.54
N TYR A 77 -0.91 -5.53 -7.88
CA TYR A 77 -0.78 -4.30 -7.10
C TYR A 77 0.68 -3.97 -6.88
N CYS A 78 0.94 -2.77 -6.36
CA CYS A 78 2.26 -2.35 -5.93
C CYS A 78 2.15 -1.53 -4.65
N ILE A 79 3.01 -1.80 -3.67
CA ILE A 79 3.13 -0.99 -2.45
C ILE A 79 4.29 -0.02 -2.64
N VAL A 80 4.03 1.28 -2.43
CA VAL A 80 5.06 2.32 -2.50
C VAL A 80 5.23 2.93 -1.12
N PRO A 81 6.35 2.65 -0.43
CA PRO A 81 6.62 3.24 0.88
C PRO A 81 6.79 4.76 0.79
N ILE A 82 6.19 5.49 1.73
CA ILE A 82 6.28 6.96 1.79
C ILE A 82 7.00 7.39 3.06
N GLU A 83 6.50 7.01 4.23
CA GLU A 83 7.05 7.47 5.51
C GLU A 83 7.02 6.34 6.55
N ASN A 84 8.15 6.16 7.23
CA ASN A 84 8.32 5.15 8.28
C ASN A 84 7.90 3.74 7.86
N CYS A 85 7.97 3.46 6.58
CA CYS A 85 7.48 2.21 6.00
C CYS A 85 8.65 1.40 5.46
N PRO A 86 8.81 0.12 5.87
CA PRO A 86 9.83 -0.74 5.27
C PRO A 86 9.58 -0.94 3.78
N ASN A 87 10.66 -1.05 3.02
CA ASN A 87 10.53 -1.37 1.60
C ASN A 87 10.16 -2.85 1.47
N PRO A 88 9.01 -3.19 0.84
CA PRO A 88 8.56 -4.58 0.72
C PRO A 88 9.30 -5.38 -0.36
N TYR A 89 10.13 -4.70 -1.16
CA TYR A 89 10.76 -5.32 -2.32
C TYR A 89 12.27 -5.43 -2.21
#